data_cd37bdf76ef303566d33a761d9d23b38
#
_entry.id   cd37bdf76ef303566d33a761d9d23b38
#
_cell.length_a   1.000
_cell.length_b   1.000
_cell.length_c   1.000
_cell.angle_alpha   90.00
_cell.angle_beta   90.00
_cell.angle_gamma   90.00
#
_symmetry.space_group_name_H-M   'P 1'
#
loop_
_entity.id
_entity.type
_entity.pdbx_description
1 polymer ?
#
loop_
_entity_poly.entity_id
_entity_poly.type
_entity_poly.pdbx_seq_one_letter_code
_entity_poly.pdbx_strand_id
1 'polypeptide(L)'
;MPSQPAADSALLPENGIATITYGGLCRGLQTGKMREDTYFTGDDLRKNDSKFQGERYRQCLDAMAELDRFARERYGKSVLALALRWLVDHSEVTTALWGACGPEQLDPVSEIEGWSLDRQAFKDMDDILGRCIKNPVGPEFMAPPSRENND
;
A
#
# COMPACT_ATOMS: atom_id res chain seq x y z
N MET A 1 -1.46 -0.29 4.39
CA MET A 1 -1.72 0.81 3.45
C MET A 1 -0.99 2.03 3.92
N PRO A 2 -0.54 2.92 3.03
CA PRO A 2 -0.09 4.23 3.47
C PRO A 2 -1.24 4.89 4.24
N SER A 3 -0.91 5.50 5.37
CA SER A 3 -1.84 6.37 6.12
C SER A 3 -2.46 7.39 5.17
N GLN A 4 -3.69 7.79 5.43
CA GLN A 4 -4.31 8.91 4.71
C GLN A 4 -3.31 10.05 4.59
N PRO A 5 -3.25 10.73 3.43
CA PRO A 5 -2.39 11.88 3.27
C PRO A 5 -2.65 12.88 4.41
N ALA A 6 -1.59 13.42 4.98
CA ALA A 6 -1.70 14.45 6.01
C ALA A 6 -2.57 15.61 5.49
N ALA A 7 -3.25 16.32 6.38
CA ALA A 7 -4.14 17.43 6.02
C ALA A 7 -3.48 18.47 5.08
N ASP A 8 -2.15 18.57 5.14
CA ASP A 8 -1.37 19.45 4.27
C ASP A 8 -1.27 18.98 2.81
N SER A 9 -1.55 17.70 2.51
CA SER A 9 -1.44 17.16 1.15
C SER A 9 -2.54 17.66 0.21
N ALA A 10 -3.69 18.05 0.75
CA ALA A 10 -4.78 18.64 -0.04
C ALA A 10 -4.39 19.97 -0.68
N LEU A 11 -3.44 20.71 -0.08
CA LEU A 11 -2.94 21.98 -0.60
C LEU A 11 -1.99 21.83 -1.80
N LEU A 12 -1.47 20.65 -2.06
CA LEU A 12 -0.45 20.45 -3.09
C LEU A 12 -1.02 20.63 -4.51
N PRO A 13 -2.14 20.00 -4.89
CA PRO A 13 -2.74 20.20 -6.20
C PRO A 13 -3.22 21.64 -6.42
N GLU A 14 -3.78 22.27 -5.38
CA GLU A 14 -4.26 23.65 -5.45
C GLU A 14 -3.16 24.67 -5.75
N ASN A 15 -1.93 24.35 -5.36
CA ASN A 15 -0.75 25.17 -5.62
C ASN A 15 0.06 24.68 -6.85
N GLY A 16 -0.46 23.75 -7.64
CA GLY A 16 0.22 23.22 -8.83
C GLY A 16 1.46 22.37 -8.52
N ILE A 17 1.56 21.81 -7.32
CA ILE A 17 2.67 20.98 -6.88
C ILE A 17 2.37 19.52 -7.21
N ALA A 18 3.21 18.91 -8.07
CA ALA A 18 3.12 17.49 -8.37
C ALA A 18 3.68 16.63 -7.24
N THR A 19 3.00 15.53 -6.95
CA THR A 19 3.42 14.56 -5.93
C THR A 19 3.85 13.24 -6.55
N ILE A 20 4.93 12.68 -6.04
CA ILE A 20 5.41 11.35 -6.41
C ILE A 20 5.39 10.48 -5.16
N THR A 21 4.55 9.44 -5.15
CA THR A 21 4.47 8.50 -4.05
C THR A 21 5.38 7.29 -4.27
N TYR A 22 5.95 6.76 -3.21
CA TYR A 22 6.76 5.54 -3.24
C TYR A 22 6.30 4.54 -2.18
N GLY A 23 6.74 3.27 -2.31
CA GLY A 23 6.40 2.22 -1.35
C GLY A 23 4.94 1.76 -1.40
N GLY A 24 4.21 2.10 -2.44
CA GLY A 24 2.78 1.83 -2.58
C GLY A 24 2.37 0.37 -2.50
N LEU A 25 3.29 -0.56 -2.75
CA LEU A 25 3.05 -2.00 -2.59
C LEU A 25 3.51 -2.56 -1.23
N CYS A 26 3.87 -1.69 -0.30
CA CYS A 26 4.25 -2.07 1.06
C CYS A 26 5.28 -3.21 1.10
N ARG A 27 6.40 -3.05 0.38
CA ARG A 27 7.47 -4.07 0.23
C ARG A 27 6.94 -5.42 -0.27
N GLY A 28 5.94 -5.41 -1.13
CA GLY A 28 5.34 -6.59 -1.74
C GLY A 28 4.17 -7.20 -0.95
N LEU A 29 3.80 -6.69 0.22
CA LEU A 29 2.66 -7.18 0.99
C LEU A 29 1.36 -7.13 0.16
N GLN A 30 1.17 -6.04 -0.58
CA GLN A 30 -0.04 -5.82 -1.38
C GLN A 30 -0.04 -6.53 -2.74
N THR A 31 0.94 -7.40 -2.99
CA THR A 31 0.94 -8.23 -4.22
C THR A 31 0.01 -9.43 -4.15
N GLY A 32 -0.47 -9.79 -2.95
CA GLY A 32 -1.26 -11.01 -2.72
C GLY A 32 -0.46 -12.31 -2.83
N LYS A 33 0.86 -12.24 -2.98
CA LYS A 33 1.74 -13.41 -3.14
C LYS A 33 2.29 -13.96 -1.82
N MET A 34 2.23 -13.18 -0.74
CA MET A 34 2.75 -13.58 0.56
C MET A 34 1.82 -14.56 1.27
N ARG A 35 2.39 -15.44 2.09
CA ARG A 35 1.73 -16.48 2.88
C ARG A 35 2.26 -16.45 4.31
N GLU A 36 1.61 -17.14 5.26
CA GLU A 36 2.08 -17.24 6.64
C GLU A 36 3.48 -17.83 6.78
N ASP A 37 3.83 -18.76 5.89
CA ASP A 37 5.13 -19.43 5.84
C ASP A 37 6.19 -18.66 5.05
N THR A 38 5.85 -17.48 4.52
CA THR A 38 6.83 -16.62 3.86
C THR A 38 7.84 -16.12 4.89
N TYR A 39 9.11 -16.39 4.66
CA TYR A 39 10.21 -15.95 5.53
C TYR A 39 11.25 -15.14 4.74
N PHE A 40 11.92 -14.26 5.45
CA PHE A 40 12.90 -13.34 4.88
C PHE A 40 14.29 -13.64 5.43
N THR A 41 15.29 -13.69 4.56
CA THR A 41 16.67 -14.09 4.91
C THR A 41 17.69 -12.99 4.58
N GLY A 42 18.91 -13.20 5.00
CA GLY A 42 20.01 -12.28 4.69
C GLY A 42 19.76 -10.88 5.25
N ASP A 43 19.98 -9.88 4.45
CA ASP A 43 19.83 -8.45 4.70
C ASP A 43 18.48 -7.87 4.29
N ASP A 44 17.48 -8.74 4.06
CA ASP A 44 16.12 -8.32 3.71
C ASP A 44 15.50 -7.45 4.82
N LEU A 45 15.20 -6.21 4.49
CA LEU A 45 14.67 -5.21 5.42
C LEU A 45 13.33 -5.60 6.06
N ARG A 46 12.57 -6.50 5.43
CA ARG A 46 11.29 -7.00 5.95
C ARG A 46 11.46 -7.80 7.25
N LYS A 47 12.64 -8.35 7.52
CA LYS A 47 12.96 -9.03 8.78
C LYS A 47 12.79 -8.14 10.01
N ASN A 48 13.06 -6.84 9.85
CA ASN A 48 13.01 -5.87 10.93
C ASN A 48 11.75 -4.99 10.89
N ASP A 49 10.92 -5.16 9.87
CA ASP A 49 9.68 -4.43 9.74
C ASP A 49 8.55 -5.16 10.49
N SER A 50 8.01 -4.53 11.52
CA SER A 50 6.98 -5.08 12.39
C SER A 50 5.69 -5.52 11.66
N LYS A 51 5.46 -5.02 10.44
CA LYS A 51 4.33 -5.45 9.59
C LYS A 51 4.45 -6.91 9.12
N PHE A 52 5.68 -7.45 9.10
CA PHE A 52 5.97 -8.80 8.66
C PHE A 52 6.26 -9.76 9.82
N GLN A 53 5.82 -9.43 11.04
CA GLN A 53 6.10 -10.24 12.22
C GLN A 53 4.84 -10.61 13.00
N GLY A 54 4.80 -11.86 13.45
CA GLY A 54 3.84 -12.38 14.41
C GLY A 54 2.38 -12.13 14.04
N GLU A 55 1.58 -11.75 15.03
CA GLU A 55 0.14 -11.52 14.88
C GLU A 55 -0.17 -10.39 13.89
N ARG A 56 0.65 -9.35 13.85
CA ARG A 56 0.45 -8.24 12.90
C ARG A 56 0.60 -8.68 11.45
N TYR A 57 1.53 -9.57 11.17
CA TYR A 57 1.69 -10.14 9.83
C TYR A 57 0.45 -10.93 9.41
N ARG A 58 -0.11 -11.75 10.31
CA ARG A 58 -1.36 -12.47 10.04
C ARG A 58 -2.51 -11.52 9.73
N GLN A 59 -2.70 -10.48 10.55
CA GLN A 59 -3.72 -9.46 10.31
C GLN A 59 -3.54 -8.76 8.95
N CYS A 60 -2.30 -8.52 8.54
CA CYS A 60 -2.03 -7.98 7.21
C CYS A 60 -2.39 -8.96 6.09
N LEU A 61 -2.09 -10.26 6.26
CA LEU A 61 -2.46 -11.29 5.28
C LEU A 61 -3.99 -11.44 5.18
N ASP A 62 -4.70 -11.43 6.31
CA ASP A 62 -6.16 -11.48 6.34
C ASP A 62 -6.76 -10.26 5.62
N ALA A 63 -6.23 -9.07 5.88
CA ALA A 63 -6.63 -7.85 5.18
C ALA A 63 -6.41 -7.96 3.67
N MET A 64 -5.27 -8.50 3.24
CA MET A 64 -4.99 -8.68 1.82
C MET A 64 -5.93 -9.69 1.16
N ALA A 65 -6.28 -10.78 1.86
CA ALA A 65 -7.24 -11.76 1.37
C ALA A 65 -8.65 -11.18 1.22
N GLU A 66 -9.12 -10.37 2.19
CA GLU A 66 -10.41 -9.69 2.09
C GLU A 66 -10.43 -8.63 0.97
N LEU A 67 -9.35 -7.87 0.82
CA LEU A 67 -9.22 -6.90 -0.26
C LEU A 67 -9.14 -7.57 -1.64
N ASP A 68 -8.48 -8.73 -1.77
CA ASP A 68 -8.45 -9.48 -3.03
C ASP A 68 -9.84 -9.99 -3.41
N ARG A 69 -10.59 -10.51 -2.43
CA ARG A 69 -11.99 -10.90 -2.64
C ARG A 69 -12.84 -9.71 -3.09
N PHE A 70 -12.76 -8.58 -2.39
CA PHE A 70 -13.46 -7.34 -2.75
C PHE A 70 -13.12 -6.88 -4.18
N ALA A 71 -11.83 -6.89 -4.54
CA ALA A 71 -11.37 -6.49 -5.87
C ALA A 71 -11.92 -7.40 -6.97
N ARG A 72 -11.91 -8.72 -6.73
CA ARG A 72 -12.42 -9.71 -7.69
C ARG A 72 -13.92 -9.61 -7.87
N GLU A 73 -14.68 -9.51 -6.77
CA GLU A 73 -16.14 -9.47 -6.82
C GLU A 73 -16.67 -8.19 -7.45
N ARG A 74 -16.04 -7.05 -7.18
CA ARG A 74 -16.55 -5.75 -7.64
C ARG A 74 -16.00 -5.31 -9.00
N TYR A 75 -14.73 -5.64 -9.28
CA TYR A 75 -14.00 -5.13 -10.44
C TYR A 75 -13.41 -6.22 -11.34
N GLY A 76 -13.43 -7.49 -10.93
CA GLY A 76 -12.77 -8.57 -11.64
C GLY A 76 -11.23 -8.43 -11.66
N LYS A 77 -10.67 -7.74 -10.65
CA LYS A 77 -9.26 -7.38 -10.56
C LYS A 77 -8.57 -8.05 -9.37
N SER A 78 -7.23 -8.04 -9.37
CA SER A 78 -6.41 -8.53 -8.26
C SER A 78 -6.25 -7.47 -7.16
N VAL A 79 -5.85 -7.89 -5.94
CA VAL A 79 -5.49 -6.95 -4.86
C VAL A 79 -4.34 -6.05 -5.26
N LEU A 80 -3.41 -6.52 -6.09
CA LEU A 80 -2.32 -5.70 -6.63
C LEU A 80 -2.86 -4.55 -7.47
N ALA A 81 -3.76 -4.85 -8.42
CA ALA A 81 -4.40 -3.83 -9.25
C ALA A 81 -5.23 -2.86 -8.40
N LEU A 82 -5.94 -3.38 -7.37
CA LEU A 82 -6.69 -2.57 -6.42
C LEU A 82 -5.79 -1.60 -5.66
N ALA A 83 -4.65 -2.06 -5.15
CA ALA A 83 -3.71 -1.24 -4.40
C ALA A 83 -3.11 -0.11 -5.24
N LEU A 84 -2.76 -0.41 -6.49
CA LEU A 84 -2.23 0.57 -7.43
C LEU A 84 -3.32 1.56 -7.85
N ARG A 85 -4.54 1.08 -8.11
CA ARG A 85 -5.68 1.95 -8.44
C ARG A 85 -6.01 2.88 -7.27
N TRP A 86 -5.99 2.36 -6.03
CA TRP A 86 -6.18 3.16 -4.82
C TRP A 86 -5.18 4.33 -4.75
N LEU A 87 -3.91 4.09 -5.08
CA LEU A 87 -2.89 5.14 -5.09
C LEU A 87 -3.19 6.23 -6.12
N VAL A 88 -3.47 5.84 -7.37
CA VAL A 88 -3.60 6.81 -8.47
C VAL A 88 -4.98 7.47 -8.52
N ASP A 89 -5.98 6.95 -7.81
CA ASP A 89 -7.29 7.59 -7.68
C ASP A 89 -7.37 8.62 -6.54
N HIS A 90 -6.31 8.74 -5.73
CA HIS A 90 -6.19 9.87 -4.80
C HIS A 90 -5.86 11.15 -5.57
N SER A 91 -6.67 12.19 -5.39
CA SER A 91 -6.52 13.47 -6.09
C SER A 91 -5.16 14.14 -5.84
N GLU A 92 -4.53 13.83 -4.70
CA GLU A 92 -3.23 14.38 -4.30
C GLU A 92 -2.05 13.65 -4.94
N VAL A 93 -2.27 12.51 -5.57
CA VAL A 93 -1.20 11.70 -6.17
C VAL A 93 -1.11 11.98 -7.66
N THR A 94 0.01 12.57 -8.08
CA THR A 94 0.30 12.79 -9.50
C THR A 94 0.94 11.56 -10.14
N THR A 95 1.84 10.89 -9.42
CA THR A 95 2.58 9.72 -9.91
C THR A 95 2.86 8.75 -8.77
N ALA A 96 2.63 7.48 -9.01
CA ALA A 96 3.01 6.40 -8.10
C ALA A 96 4.21 5.64 -8.65
N LEU A 97 5.29 5.54 -7.84
CA LEU A 97 6.45 4.75 -8.20
C LEU A 97 6.20 3.27 -7.89
N TRP A 98 6.40 2.45 -8.88
CA TRP A 98 6.36 1.00 -8.77
C TRP A 98 7.77 0.41 -8.94
N GLY A 99 8.34 -0.11 -7.83
CA GLY A 99 9.61 -0.84 -7.88
C GLY A 99 9.39 -2.27 -8.35
N ALA A 100 10.19 -2.71 -9.32
CA ALA A 100 10.19 -4.07 -9.82
C ALA A 100 11.62 -4.61 -9.85
N CYS A 101 11.81 -5.90 -9.50
CA CYS A 101 13.09 -6.60 -9.56
C CYS A 101 13.22 -7.44 -10.84
N GLY A 102 12.12 -7.67 -11.55
CA GLY A 102 12.09 -8.41 -12.81
C GLY A 102 10.95 -7.93 -13.72
N PRO A 103 11.06 -8.12 -15.05
CA PRO A 103 10.09 -7.61 -16.02
C PRO A 103 8.69 -8.18 -15.81
N GLU A 104 8.55 -9.42 -15.39
CA GLU A 104 7.26 -10.08 -15.11
C GLU A 104 6.46 -9.43 -13.99
N GLN A 105 7.10 -8.63 -13.15
CA GLN A 105 6.43 -7.87 -12.10
C GLN A 105 5.69 -6.64 -12.64
N LEU A 106 5.95 -6.26 -13.89
CA LEU A 106 5.30 -5.14 -14.56
C LEU A 106 4.10 -5.58 -15.41
N ASP A 107 3.92 -6.88 -15.66
CA ASP A 107 2.79 -7.40 -16.44
C ASP A 107 1.42 -6.89 -15.95
N PRO A 108 1.16 -6.78 -14.62
CA PRO A 108 -0.12 -6.28 -14.12
C PRO A 108 -0.37 -4.78 -14.36
N VAL A 109 0.54 -4.03 -14.96
CA VAL A 109 0.34 -2.59 -15.26
C VAL A 109 -0.92 -2.38 -16.10
N SER A 110 -1.17 -3.26 -17.07
CA SER A 110 -2.38 -3.22 -17.92
C SER A 110 -3.69 -3.42 -17.12
N GLU A 111 -3.63 -4.04 -15.94
CA GLU A 111 -4.80 -4.26 -15.11
C GLU A 111 -5.31 -2.99 -14.42
N ILE A 112 -4.50 -1.92 -14.40
CA ILE A 112 -4.84 -0.65 -13.74
C ILE A 112 -5.71 0.23 -14.62
N GLU A 113 -5.65 0.06 -15.93
CA GLU A 113 -6.36 0.90 -16.89
C GLU A 113 -7.85 0.54 -17.04
N GLY A 114 -8.64 1.52 -17.45
CA GLY A 114 -10.03 1.33 -17.85
C GLY A 114 -11.06 1.24 -16.73
N TRP A 115 -10.69 1.51 -15.47
CA TRP A 115 -11.58 1.55 -14.32
C TRP A 115 -11.09 2.50 -13.25
N SER A 116 -11.94 2.83 -12.29
CA SER A 116 -11.60 3.70 -11.15
C SER A 116 -12.35 3.31 -9.89
N LEU A 117 -11.87 3.75 -8.75
CA LEU A 117 -12.54 3.59 -7.46
C LEU A 117 -13.48 4.77 -7.22
N ASP A 118 -14.72 4.46 -6.85
CA ASP A 118 -15.64 5.48 -6.36
C ASP A 118 -15.45 5.72 -4.85
N ARG A 119 -16.08 6.75 -4.32
CA ARG A 119 -16.00 7.10 -2.89
C ARG A 119 -16.46 5.96 -1.98
N GLN A 120 -17.42 5.15 -2.41
CA GLN A 120 -17.87 4.02 -1.61
C GLN A 120 -16.82 2.92 -1.55
N ALA A 121 -16.09 2.67 -2.63
CA ALA A 121 -15.00 1.71 -2.64
C ALA A 121 -13.88 2.09 -1.66
N PHE A 122 -13.49 3.37 -1.61
CA PHE A 122 -12.53 3.84 -0.61
C PHE A 122 -12.98 3.53 0.81
N LYS A 123 -14.25 3.82 1.13
CA LYS A 123 -14.83 3.53 2.44
C LYS A 123 -14.86 2.04 2.75
N ASP A 124 -15.29 1.22 1.79
CA ASP A 124 -15.34 -0.24 1.97
C ASP A 124 -13.94 -0.81 2.25
N MET A 125 -12.92 -0.31 1.56
CA MET A 125 -11.52 -0.69 1.79
C MET A 125 -11.03 -0.27 3.18
N ASP A 126 -11.34 0.95 3.62
CA ASP A 126 -11.01 1.44 4.97
C ASP A 126 -11.69 0.59 6.05
N ASP A 127 -12.96 0.22 5.85
CA ASP A 127 -13.71 -0.65 6.76
C ASP A 127 -13.09 -2.07 6.83
N ILE A 128 -12.64 -2.64 5.70
CA ILE A 128 -11.90 -3.91 5.67
C ILE A 128 -10.62 -3.81 6.50
N LEU A 129 -9.82 -2.78 6.24
CA LEU A 129 -8.56 -2.56 6.96
C LEU A 129 -8.77 -2.38 8.46
N GLY A 130 -9.75 -1.57 8.86
CA GLY A 130 -10.07 -1.32 10.26
C GLY A 130 -10.57 -2.55 11.01
N ARG A 131 -11.22 -3.49 10.31
CA ARG A 131 -11.62 -4.79 10.91
C ARG A 131 -10.45 -5.74 11.08
N CYS A 132 -9.57 -5.81 10.09
CA CYS A 132 -8.47 -6.79 10.08
C CYS A 132 -7.27 -6.32 10.90
N ILE A 133 -6.88 -5.04 10.82
CA ILE A 133 -5.65 -4.52 11.41
C ILE A 133 -5.97 -3.73 12.68
N LYS A 134 -5.65 -4.29 13.84
CA LYS A 134 -5.98 -3.70 15.14
C LYS A 134 -5.01 -2.59 15.58
N ASN A 135 -3.73 -2.74 15.26
CA ASN A 135 -2.68 -1.81 15.64
C ASN A 135 -1.88 -1.41 14.39
N PRO A 136 -2.39 -0.50 13.55
CA PRO A 136 -1.68 -0.09 12.34
C PRO A 136 -0.35 0.58 12.68
N VAL A 137 0.67 0.32 11.85
CA VAL A 137 1.96 1.01 11.95
C VAL A 137 1.89 2.27 11.10
N GLY A 138 2.20 3.41 11.70
CA GLY A 138 2.22 4.68 11.02
C GLY A 138 3.39 4.84 10.03
N PRO A 139 3.40 5.91 9.25
CA PRO A 139 4.43 6.20 8.25
C PRO A 139 5.79 6.51 8.88
N GLU A 140 5.82 6.92 10.13
CA GLU A 140 7.03 7.22 10.90
C GLU A 140 8.01 6.05 10.97
N PHE A 141 7.52 4.81 10.85
CA PHE A 141 8.38 3.63 10.74
C PHE A 141 9.27 3.65 9.47
N MET A 142 8.82 4.34 8.42
CA MET A 142 9.55 4.49 7.16
C MET A 142 10.37 5.78 7.12
N ALA A 143 10.20 6.67 8.10
CA ALA A 143 10.95 7.91 8.17
C ALA A 143 12.44 7.63 8.42
N PRO A 144 13.35 8.36 7.78
CA PRO A 144 14.76 8.31 8.16
C PRO A 144 14.89 8.73 9.62
N PRO A 145 15.84 8.16 10.38
CA PRO A 145 16.07 8.57 11.74
C PRO A 145 16.29 10.08 11.80
N SER A 146 15.69 10.74 12.81
CA SER A 146 15.93 12.15 13.05
C SER A 146 17.43 12.38 13.17
N ARG A 147 17.95 13.35 12.43
CA ARG A 147 19.32 13.82 12.67
C ARG A 147 19.34 14.39 14.07
N GLU A 148 19.98 13.70 15.00
CA GLU A 148 20.35 14.32 16.27
C GLU A 148 21.23 15.52 15.92
N ASN A 149 20.77 16.72 16.27
CA ASN A 149 21.62 17.89 16.22
C ASN A 149 22.72 17.64 17.25
N ASN A 150 23.88 17.22 16.78
CA ASN A 150 25.11 17.32 17.57
C ASN A 150 25.50 18.81 17.60
N ASP A 151 24.98 19.50 18.62
CA ASP A 151 25.54 20.79 19.07
C ASP A 151 26.82 20.58 19.86
#